data_7b3260acc74bbab503198ca806113014
#
_entry.id   7b3260acc74bbab503198ca806113014
#
_cell.length_a   1.000
_cell.length_b   1.000
_cell.length_c   1.000
_cell.angle_alpha   90.00
_cell.angle_beta   90.00
_cell.angle_gamma   90.00
#
_symmetry.space_group_name_H-M   'P 1'
#
loop_
_entity.id
_entity.type
_entity.pdbx_description
1 polymer ?
#
loop_
_entity_poly.entity_id
_entity_poly.type
_entity_poly.pdbx_seq_one_letter_code
_entity_poly.pdbx_strand_id
1 'polypeptide(L)'
;MYRGFLRSMFVCSLLLGSACAFWAKPGREFYASDIRESMEKGDKLAILMVHFGSAYPEARTQVLDVMNKRVKEAFPDVEVRQAYSARSVVSRLRAQGVWVQLPADALVELRDQGFTHVIIQPTIIIEGVEMEAIRKEAEQRKGLFKDLRVGNPLLYDDTDYEAVMKAVSSPSGVTKNGAKLLVAHGTYHASNSAYAKLGYMFQTKGMKDYYTGTREGFPAIEDVGEQMRQAGHKRVQLIPFMFVLIRGTENTVTDFWQKGLRQQGFDVDIYLKPLGENPAIRSLFIDHIRFAMKYKRATIFDRKKLYTH
;
A
#
# COMPACT_ATOMS: atom_id res chain seq x y z
N MET A 1 41.72 -59.85 19.12
CA MET A 1 41.66 -58.96 17.95
C MET A 1 40.22 -58.87 17.49
N TYR A 2 39.50 -57.86 17.89
CA TYR A 2 38.15 -57.54 17.36
C TYR A 2 38.09 -56.08 17.06
N ARG A 3 37.92 -55.71 15.77
CA ARG A 3 37.70 -54.39 15.28
C ARG A 3 36.19 -54.12 15.28
N GLY A 4 35.75 -53.19 16.12
CA GLY A 4 34.39 -52.68 16.12
C GLY A 4 34.23 -51.57 15.09
N PHE A 5 33.27 -51.73 14.19
CA PHE A 5 32.81 -50.74 13.22
C PHE A 5 31.79 -49.80 13.87
N LEU A 6 32.16 -48.54 14.13
CA LEU A 6 31.20 -47.50 14.48
C LEU A 6 30.53 -46.99 13.19
N ARG A 7 29.24 -47.22 13.05
CA ARG A 7 28.38 -46.56 12.07
C ARG A 7 28.00 -45.19 12.59
N SER A 8 28.55 -44.15 11.97
CA SER A 8 28.08 -42.75 12.14
C SER A 8 26.73 -42.60 11.48
N MET A 9 25.67 -42.41 12.28
CA MET A 9 24.38 -41.91 11.80
C MET A 9 24.48 -40.39 11.64
N PHE A 10 24.53 -39.92 10.40
CA PHE A 10 24.31 -38.51 10.07
C PHE A 10 22.81 -38.20 10.27
N VAL A 11 22.51 -37.53 11.38
CA VAL A 11 21.20 -36.88 11.57
C VAL A 11 21.21 -35.60 10.80
N CYS A 12 20.56 -35.58 9.64
CA CYS A 12 20.31 -34.38 8.84
C CYS A 12 19.21 -33.56 9.55
N SER A 13 19.62 -32.60 10.40
CA SER A 13 18.71 -31.62 10.99
C SER A 13 18.25 -30.68 9.89
N LEU A 14 17.06 -30.92 9.39
CA LEU A 14 16.31 -29.92 8.59
C LEU A 14 16.03 -28.71 9.49
N LEU A 15 16.90 -27.70 9.41
CA LEU A 15 16.61 -26.36 9.89
C LEU A 15 15.51 -25.75 9.00
N LEU A 16 14.27 -26.00 9.38
CA LEU A 16 13.15 -25.17 8.97
C LEU A 16 13.43 -23.76 9.49
N GLY A 17 14.02 -22.94 8.63
CA GLY A 17 14.16 -21.52 8.85
C GLY A 17 12.79 -20.90 8.99
N SER A 18 12.32 -20.76 10.24
CA SER A 18 11.23 -19.85 10.55
C SER A 18 11.66 -18.47 10.08
N ALA A 19 11.13 -18.04 8.96
CA ALA A 19 11.16 -16.63 8.59
C ALA A 19 10.41 -15.90 9.72
N CYS A 20 11.15 -15.42 10.71
CA CYS A 20 10.64 -14.45 11.67
C CYS A 20 10.22 -13.25 10.84
N ALA A 21 8.93 -13.15 10.53
CA ALA A 21 8.35 -11.91 10.08
C ALA A 21 8.66 -10.89 11.17
N PHE A 22 9.53 -9.94 10.85
CA PHE A 22 9.81 -8.78 11.71
C PHE A 22 8.52 -7.95 11.74
N TRP A 23 7.59 -8.33 12.61
CA TRP A 23 6.44 -7.50 12.92
C TRP A 23 6.98 -6.28 13.67
N ALA A 24 6.86 -5.10 13.07
CA ALA A 24 7.06 -3.86 13.78
C ALA A 24 6.20 -3.90 15.05
N LYS A 25 6.79 -3.51 16.18
CA LYS A 25 5.99 -3.36 17.41
C LYS A 25 4.89 -2.36 17.11
N PRO A 26 3.60 -2.68 17.41
CA PRO A 26 2.52 -1.75 17.14
C PRO A 26 2.83 -0.42 17.81
N GLY A 27 2.64 0.68 17.08
CA GLY A 27 2.72 2.01 17.64
C GLY A 27 1.72 2.15 18.79
N ARG A 28 1.90 3.17 19.64
CA ARG A 28 1.03 3.43 20.81
C ARG A 28 -0.45 3.63 20.44
N GLU A 29 -0.75 3.84 19.16
CA GLU A 29 -2.10 3.94 18.63
C GLU A 29 -2.81 2.60 18.39
N PHE A 30 -2.13 1.48 18.64
CA PHE A 30 -2.70 0.15 18.51
C PHE A 30 -2.57 -0.64 19.81
N TYR A 31 -3.53 -1.54 20.04
CA TYR A 31 -3.47 -2.52 21.11
C TYR A 31 -3.76 -3.92 20.57
N ALA A 32 -3.20 -4.94 21.21
CA ALA A 32 -3.40 -6.32 20.82
C ALA A 32 -4.89 -6.70 20.99
N SER A 33 -5.47 -7.21 19.91
CA SER A 33 -6.86 -7.64 19.85
C SER A 33 -7.00 -8.51 18.60
N ASP A 34 -6.82 -9.82 18.73
CA ASP A 34 -7.03 -10.71 17.59
C ASP A 34 -8.52 -10.77 17.26
N ILE A 35 -8.87 -10.42 16.01
CA ILE A 35 -10.26 -10.37 15.56
C ILE A 35 -10.91 -11.77 15.60
N ARG A 36 -10.12 -12.83 15.35
CA ARG A 36 -10.62 -14.20 15.34
C ARG A 36 -10.94 -14.71 16.75
N GLU A 37 -10.17 -14.28 17.75
CA GLU A 37 -10.43 -14.63 19.16
C GLU A 37 -11.70 -13.98 19.71
N SER A 38 -12.16 -12.87 19.11
CA SER A 38 -13.41 -12.20 19.48
C SER A 38 -14.64 -12.80 18.80
N MET A 39 -14.48 -13.73 17.85
CA MET A 39 -15.58 -14.33 17.10
C MET A 39 -16.26 -15.45 17.87
N GLU A 40 -17.57 -15.45 17.84
CA GLU A 40 -18.44 -16.49 18.40
C GLU A 40 -18.94 -17.46 17.32
N LYS A 41 -19.55 -18.56 17.74
CA LYS A 41 -20.16 -19.53 16.81
C LYS A 41 -21.23 -18.85 15.94
N GLY A 42 -21.04 -18.89 14.64
CA GLY A 42 -21.94 -18.26 13.66
C GLY A 42 -21.48 -16.90 13.17
N ASP A 43 -20.44 -16.31 13.77
CA ASP A 43 -19.84 -15.09 13.26
C ASP A 43 -19.10 -15.34 11.94
N LYS A 44 -19.14 -14.33 11.07
CA LYS A 44 -18.52 -14.36 9.75
C LYS A 44 -17.55 -13.19 9.59
N LEU A 45 -16.36 -13.47 9.10
CA LEU A 45 -15.32 -12.47 8.81
C LEU A 45 -15.23 -12.22 7.30
N ALA A 46 -15.13 -10.95 6.92
CA ALA A 46 -14.82 -10.54 5.55
C ALA A 46 -13.65 -9.55 5.51
N ILE A 47 -12.94 -9.56 4.39
CA ILE A 47 -11.98 -8.52 4.00
C ILE A 47 -12.61 -7.72 2.85
N LEU A 48 -12.77 -6.42 3.05
CA LEU A 48 -13.21 -5.48 2.03
C LEU A 48 -11.99 -4.73 1.48
N MET A 49 -11.51 -5.13 0.29
CA MET A 49 -10.48 -4.41 -0.42
C MET A 49 -11.05 -3.12 -0.99
N VAL A 50 -10.48 -1.98 -0.61
CA VAL A 50 -10.91 -0.67 -1.11
C VAL A 50 -9.82 -0.08 -1.99
N HIS A 51 -10.09 -0.04 -3.28
CA HIS A 51 -9.20 0.57 -4.28
C HIS A 51 -9.70 1.99 -4.61
N PHE A 52 -8.81 2.86 -5.03
CA PHE A 52 -9.24 4.10 -5.70
C PHE A 52 -10.12 3.75 -6.91
N GLY A 53 -9.73 2.70 -7.64
CA GLY A 53 -10.42 2.19 -8.81
C GLY A 53 -9.80 2.66 -10.12
N SER A 54 -10.26 2.05 -11.20
CA SER A 54 -9.89 2.45 -12.56
C SER A 54 -11.02 2.16 -13.54
N ALA A 55 -11.29 3.11 -14.43
CA ALA A 55 -12.22 2.91 -15.53
C ALA A 55 -11.62 2.06 -16.68
N TYR A 56 -10.32 1.84 -16.69
CA TYR A 56 -9.61 1.10 -17.73
C TYR A 56 -9.59 -0.39 -17.43
N PRO A 57 -10.09 -1.26 -18.35
CA PRO A 57 -10.16 -2.71 -18.13
C PRO A 57 -8.81 -3.34 -17.80
N GLU A 58 -7.75 -2.99 -18.53
CA GLU A 58 -6.41 -3.53 -18.31
C GLU A 58 -5.86 -3.22 -16.91
N ALA A 59 -6.04 -1.99 -16.43
CA ALA A 59 -5.62 -1.60 -15.09
C ALA A 59 -6.38 -2.36 -14.00
N ARG A 60 -7.66 -2.68 -14.23
CA ARG A 60 -8.44 -3.53 -13.33
C ARG A 60 -7.90 -4.95 -13.32
N THR A 61 -7.82 -5.60 -14.47
CA THR A 61 -7.45 -7.03 -14.57
C THR A 61 -6.00 -7.30 -14.19
N GLN A 62 -5.06 -6.42 -14.57
CA GLN A 62 -3.64 -6.63 -14.32
C GLN A 62 -3.18 -6.18 -12.93
N VAL A 63 -3.91 -5.28 -12.28
CA VAL A 63 -3.51 -4.72 -11.00
C VAL A 63 -4.50 -5.04 -9.90
N LEU A 64 -5.77 -4.60 -10.02
CA LEU A 64 -6.73 -4.69 -8.93
C LEU A 64 -7.21 -6.12 -8.71
N ASP A 65 -7.55 -6.84 -9.77
CA ASP A 65 -8.00 -8.24 -9.68
C ASP A 65 -6.87 -9.15 -9.24
N VAL A 66 -5.62 -8.88 -9.68
CA VAL A 66 -4.44 -9.61 -9.21
C VAL A 66 -4.22 -9.37 -7.71
N MET A 67 -4.38 -8.13 -7.22
CA MET A 67 -4.30 -7.85 -5.78
C MET A 67 -5.35 -8.62 -4.99
N ASN A 68 -6.62 -8.57 -5.42
CA ASN A 68 -7.72 -9.28 -4.79
C ASN A 68 -7.50 -10.80 -4.79
N LYS A 69 -7.01 -11.35 -5.90
CA LYS A 69 -6.65 -12.77 -5.99
C LYS A 69 -5.57 -13.14 -4.96
N ARG A 70 -4.52 -12.32 -4.82
CA ARG A 70 -3.46 -12.55 -3.83
C ARG A 70 -3.97 -12.49 -2.39
N VAL A 71 -4.92 -11.60 -2.11
CA VAL A 71 -5.56 -11.56 -0.79
C VAL A 71 -6.38 -12.83 -0.55
N LYS A 72 -7.19 -13.28 -1.53
CA LYS A 72 -7.92 -14.56 -1.43
C LYS A 72 -7.01 -15.75 -1.20
N GLU A 73 -5.87 -15.82 -1.89
CA GLU A 73 -4.85 -16.85 -1.70
C GLU A 73 -4.21 -16.81 -0.29
N ALA A 74 -4.00 -15.60 0.25
CA ALA A 74 -3.40 -15.41 1.58
C ALA A 74 -4.38 -15.67 2.74
N PHE A 75 -5.70 -15.58 2.48
CA PHE A 75 -6.78 -15.76 3.45
C PHE A 75 -7.89 -16.64 2.86
N PRO A 76 -7.62 -17.93 2.60
CA PRO A 76 -8.55 -18.80 1.86
C PRO A 76 -9.86 -19.10 2.61
N ASP A 77 -9.88 -18.93 3.90
CA ASP A 77 -11.03 -19.12 4.80
C ASP A 77 -11.83 -17.83 5.09
N VAL A 78 -11.45 -16.71 4.45
CA VAL A 78 -12.11 -15.42 4.64
C VAL A 78 -12.73 -14.93 3.33
N GLU A 79 -13.96 -14.44 3.39
CA GLU A 79 -14.60 -13.82 2.24
C GLU A 79 -13.87 -12.52 1.87
N VAL A 80 -13.54 -12.35 0.58
CA VAL A 80 -12.86 -11.17 0.05
C VAL A 80 -13.75 -10.48 -0.96
N ARG A 81 -14.12 -9.24 -0.66
CA ARG A 81 -14.90 -8.34 -1.52
C ARG A 81 -14.07 -7.15 -1.94
N GLN A 82 -14.54 -6.42 -2.96
CA GLN A 82 -13.92 -5.17 -3.38
C GLN A 82 -14.92 -4.04 -3.48
N ALA A 83 -14.42 -2.82 -3.28
CA ALA A 83 -15.13 -1.58 -3.54
C ALA A 83 -14.16 -0.52 -4.09
N TYR A 84 -14.69 0.51 -4.74
CA TYR A 84 -13.91 1.63 -5.26
C TYR A 84 -14.27 2.92 -4.53
N SER A 85 -13.27 3.68 -4.06
CA SER A 85 -13.48 4.93 -3.32
C SER A 85 -13.79 6.11 -4.25
N ALA A 86 -13.23 6.14 -5.45
CA ALA A 86 -13.41 7.25 -6.39
C ALA A 86 -14.80 7.24 -7.04
N ARG A 87 -15.69 8.10 -6.56
CA ARG A 87 -17.08 8.23 -7.06
C ARG A 87 -17.15 8.48 -8.57
N SER A 88 -16.23 9.29 -9.11
CA SER A 88 -16.15 9.56 -10.55
C SER A 88 -15.82 8.31 -11.38
N VAL A 89 -14.95 7.44 -10.87
CA VAL A 89 -14.63 6.15 -11.48
C VAL A 89 -15.84 5.23 -11.44
N VAL A 90 -16.50 5.12 -10.29
CA VAL A 90 -17.71 4.31 -10.11
C VAL A 90 -18.82 4.76 -11.07
N SER A 91 -19.11 6.07 -11.14
CA SER A 91 -20.11 6.62 -12.05
C SER A 91 -19.80 6.30 -13.52
N ARG A 92 -18.54 6.44 -13.94
CA ARG A 92 -18.10 6.12 -15.30
C ARG A 92 -18.25 4.63 -15.62
N LEU A 93 -17.90 3.75 -14.70
CA LEU A 93 -18.04 2.30 -14.88
C LEU A 93 -19.51 1.88 -14.97
N ARG A 94 -20.37 2.41 -14.10
CA ARG A 94 -21.81 2.15 -14.13
C ARG A 94 -22.44 2.62 -15.46
N ALA A 95 -22.01 3.76 -15.98
CA ALA A 95 -22.43 4.23 -17.32
C ALA A 95 -21.97 3.30 -18.48
N GLN A 96 -20.91 2.51 -18.25
CA GLN A 96 -20.41 1.49 -19.19
C GLN A 96 -21.03 0.10 -18.94
N GLY A 97 -22.01 -0.02 -18.04
CA GLY A 97 -22.63 -1.30 -17.68
C GLY A 97 -21.78 -2.16 -16.74
N VAL A 98 -20.69 -1.64 -16.19
CA VAL A 98 -19.81 -2.33 -15.25
C VAL A 98 -20.23 -1.97 -13.82
N TRP A 99 -20.81 -2.93 -13.10
CA TRP A 99 -21.25 -2.72 -11.74
C TRP A 99 -20.10 -2.81 -10.74
N VAL A 100 -19.88 -1.73 -10.02
CA VAL A 100 -18.94 -1.64 -8.89
C VAL A 100 -19.58 -0.86 -7.75
N GLN A 101 -19.19 -1.21 -6.52
CA GLN A 101 -19.72 -0.60 -5.31
C GLN A 101 -18.80 0.48 -4.75
N LEU A 102 -19.41 1.47 -4.09
CA LEU A 102 -18.71 2.33 -3.14
C LEU A 102 -18.50 1.56 -1.82
N PRO A 103 -17.52 1.93 -0.98
CA PRO A 103 -17.28 1.25 0.30
C PRO A 103 -18.51 1.20 1.20
N ALA A 104 -19.29 2.29 1.22
CA ALA A 104 -20.52 2.39 1.97
C ALA A 104 -21.57 1.32 1.57
N ASP A 105 -21.76 1.13 0.26
CA ASP A 105 -22.73 0.16 -0.29
C ASP A 105 -22.26 -1.28 0.01
N ALA A 106 -20.97 -1.54 -0.17
CA ALA A 106 -20.36 -2.85 0.09
C ALA A 106 -20.46 -3.25 1.57
N LEU A 107 -20.31 -2.31 2.51
CA LEU A 107 -20.48 -2.57 3.94
C LEU A 107 -21.94 -2.91 4.28
N VAL A 108 -22.91 -2.22 3.70
CA VAL A 108 -24.33 -2.54 3.89
C VAL A 108 -24.65 -3.94 3.38
N GLU A 109 -24.16 -4.29 2.19
CA GLU A 109 -24.35 -5.62 1.62
C GLU A 109 -23.70 -6.73 2.47
N LEU A 110 -22.49 -6.51 2.98
CA LEU A 110 -21.82 -7.45 3.87
C LEU A 110 -22.65 -7.70 5.14
N ARG A 111 -23.19 -6.63 5.76
CA ARG A 111 -24.11 -6.76 6.91
C ARG A 111 -25.34 -7.61 6.56
N ASP A 112 -25.99 -7.32 5.42
CA ASP A 112 -27.22 -8.00 4.99
C ASP A 112 -26.99 -9.48 4.68
N GLN A 113 -25.75 -9.86 4.29
CA GLN A 113 -25.29 -11.23 4.13
C GLN A 113 -24.84 -11.91 5.44
N GLY A 114 -24.97 -11.21 6.58
CA GLY A 114 -24.71 -11.72 7.92
C GLY A 114 -23.22 -11.73 8.31
N PHE A 115 -22.37 -10.94 7.65
CA PHE A 115 -21.00 -10.73 8.13
C PHE A 115 -21.02 -9.84 9.37
N THR A 116 -20.31 -10.28 10.41
CA THR A 116 -20.27 -9.64 11.73
C THR A 116 -18.94 -8.95 12.01
N HIS A 117 -17.89 -9.40 11.34
CA HIS A 117 -16.52 -8.88 11.47
C HIS A 117 -16.01 -8.49 10.09
N VAL A 118 -15.47 -7.28 9.95
CA VAL A 118 -14.99 -6.79 8.65
C VAL A 118 -13.65 -6.06 8.84
N ILE A 119 -12.70 -6.38 7.97
CA ILE A 119 -11.45 -5.62 7.80
C ILE A 119 -11.52 -4.91 6.46
N ILE A 120 -11.53 -3.58 6.47
CA ILE A 120 -11.38 -2.75 5.29
C ILE A 120 -9.88 -2.59 5.03
N GLN A 121 -9.38 -3.03 3.87
CA GLN A 121 -8.00 -2.78 3.47
C GLN A 121 -7.94 -1.86 2.25
N PRO A 122 -7.60 -0.58 2.45
CA PRO A 122 -7.36 0.34 1.35
C PRO A 122 -6.03 0.04 0.64
N THR A 123 -5.99 0.18 -0.70
CA THR A 123 -4.73 0.17 -1.46
C THR A 123 -4.26 1.61 -1.74
N ILE A 124 -4.29 2.43 -0.72
CA ILE A 124 -3.93 3.86 -0.73
C ILE A 124 -2.48 4.01 -0.27
N ILE A 125 -1.79 5.02 -0.78
CA ILE A 125 -0.34 5.19 -0.55
C ILE A 125 -0.05 5.90 0.78
N ILE A 126 -0.79 6.95 1.10
CA ILE A 126 -0.55 7.82 2.27
C ILE A 126 -1.83 8.00 3.11
N GLU A 127 -1.69 8.37 4.38
CA GLU A 127 -2.81 8.70 5.29
C GLU A 127 -3.38 10.09 4.94
N GLY A 128 -3.97 10.23 3.75
CA GLY A 128 -4.49 11.49 3.21
C GLY A 128 -6.01 11.50 3.09
N VAL A 129 -6.51 12.41 2.24
CA VAL A 129 -7.94 12.66 2.02
C VAL A 129 -8.75 11.40 1.75
N GLU A 130 -8.22 10.48 0.93
CA GLU A 130 -8.89 9.20 0.63
C GLU A 130 -9.00 8.31 1.86
N MET A 131 -7.93 8.24 2.67
CA MET A 131 -7.94 7.46 3.91
C MET A 131 -8.89 8.06 4.95
N GLU A 132 -8.91 9.41 5.07
CA GLU A 132 -9.87 10.10 5.95
C GLU A 132 -11.31 9.78 5.56
N ALA A 133 -11.63 9.83 4.26
CA ALA A 133 -12.97 9.50 3.75
C ALA A 133 -13.35 8.06 4.09
N ILE A 134 -12.46 7.09 3.84
CA ILE A 134 -12.69 5.68 4.14
C ILE A 134 -12.86 5.47 5.65
N ARG A 135 -12.02 6.09 6.49
CA ARG A 135 -12.13 5.98 7.96
C ARG A 135 -13.44 6.59 8.47
N LYS A 136 -13.86 7.73 7.92
CA LYS A 136 -15.12 8.37 8.26
C LYS A 136 -16.33 7.51 7.86
N GLU A 137 -16.31 6.92 6.68
CA GLU A 137 -17.35 5.98 6.24
C GLU A 137 -17.42 4.72 7.13
N ALA A 138 -16.27 4.18 7.54
CA ALA A 138 -16.19 3.06 8.46
C ALA A 138 -16.75 3.42 9.85
N GLU A 139 -16.37 4.58 10.39
CA GLU A 139 -16.87 5.02 11.71
C GLU A 139 -18.38 5.22 11.71
N GLN A 140 -18.97 5.79 10.65
CA GLN A 140 -20.42 5.94 10.50
C GLN A 140 -21.17 4.62 10.46
N ARG A 141 -20.52 3.52 10.08
CA ARG A 141 -21.09 2.17 9.92
C ARG A 141 -20.61 1.17 10.96
N LYS A 142 -19.81 1.62 11.91
CA LYS A 142 -19.24 0.78 12.96
C LYS A 142 -20.29 -0.02 13.72
N GLY A 143 -21.46 0.58 14.00
CA GLY A 143 -22.57 -0.07 14.67
C GLY A 143 -23.27 -1.17 13.86
N LEU A 144 -22.92 -1.37 12.58
CA LEU A 144 -23.46 -2.46 11.75
C LEU A 144 -22.75 -3.80 12.01
N PHE A 145 -21.60 -3.78 12.67
CA PHE A 145 -20.73 -4.94 12.86
C PHE A 145 -20.34 -5.10 14.33
N LYS A 146 -20.03 -6.32 14.76
CA LYS A 146 -19.41 -6.57 16.07
C LYS A 146 -17.99 -6.01 16.12
N ASP A 147 -17.22 -6.14 15.02
CA ASP A 147 -15.92 -5.51 14.85
C ASP A 147 -15.70 -5.06 13.40
N LEU A 148 -15.39 -3.78 13.23
CA LEU A 148 -15.06 -3.16 11.96
C LEU A 148 -13.70 -2.47 12.09
N ARG A 149 -12.73 -2.90 11.29
CA ARG A 149 -11.36 -2.38 11.31
C ARG A 149 -10.96 -1.79 9.97
N VAL A 150 -10.08 -0.79 9.98
CA VAL A 150 -9.50 -0.20 8.78
C VAL A 150 -7.99 -0.39 8.82
N GLY A 151 -7.45 -1.10 7.85
CA GLY A 151 -6.02 -1.30 7.66
C GLY A 151 -5.29 0.00 7.31
N ASN A 152 -3.97 -0.05 7.36
CA ASN A 152 -3.11 1.11 7.13
C ASN A 152 -2.87 1.34 5.63
N PRO A 153 -2.55 2.58 5.20
CA PRO A 153 -2.04 2.87 3.86
C PRO A 153 -0.62 2.32 3.70
N LEU A 154 -0.07 2.36 2.48
CA LEU A 154 1.23 1.79 2.15
C LEU A 154 2.38 2.42 2.96
N LEU A 155 2.38 3.75 3.11
CA LEU A 155 3.37 4.50 3.87
C LEU A 155 2.78 4.92 5.22
N TYR A 156 2.81 4.02 6.19
CA TYR A 156 2.26 4.29 7.52
C TYR A 156 3.35 4.49 8.57
N ASP A 157 4.17 3.50 8.81
CA ASP A 157 5.28 3.56 9.76
C ASP A 157 6.65 3.47 9.08
N ASP A 158 7.73 3.66 9.83
CA ASP A 158 9.09 3.70 9.28
C ASP A 158 9.50 2.38 8.60
N THR A 159 8.98 1.25 9.07
CA THR A 159 9.27 -0.06 8.48
C THR A 159 8.60 -0.22 7.13
N ASP A 160 7.42 0.37 6.93
CA ASP A 160 6.76 0.44 5.62
C ASP A 160 7.59 1.24 4.62
N TYR A 161 8.12 2.40 5.05
CA TYR A 161 9.00 3.20 4.19
C TYR A 161 10.24 2.41 3.76
N GLU A 162 10.91 1.72 4.68
CA GLU A 162 12.08 0.89 4.37
C GLU A 162 11.73 -0.26 3.42
N ALA A 163 10.61 -0.93 3.64
CA ALA A 163 10.14 -2.00 2.77
C ALA A 163 9.78 -1.49 1.36
N VAL A 164 9.14 -0.33 1.26
CA VAL A 164 8.84 0.33 -0.01
C VAL A 164 10.11 0.73 -0.74
N MET A 165 11.08 1.34 -0.04
CA MET A 165 12.38 1.68 -0.62
C MET A 165 13.04 0.44 -1.26
N LYS A 166 13.07 -0.68 -0.55
CA LYS A 166 13.58 -1.95 -1.06
C LYS A 166 12.78 -2.45 -2.26
N ALA A 167 11.45 -2.38 -2.20
CA ALA A 167 10.58 -2.85 -3.26
C ALA A 167 10.75 -2.05 -4.57
N VAL A 168 10.91 -0.73 -4.50
CA VAL A 168 11.06 0.13 -5.68
C VAL A 168 12.48 0.14 -6.26
N SER A 169 13.48 -0.31 -5.51
CA SER A 169 14.86 -0.39 -5.98
C SER A 169 15.22 -1.71 -6.68
N SER A 170 14.39 -2.73 -6.54
CA SER A 170 14.69 -4.09 -6.98
C SER A 170 14.07 -4.54 -8.31
N PRO A 171 13.10 -3.86 -8.94
CA PRO A 171 12.47 -4.37 -10.15
C PRO A 171 13.41 -4.36 -11.36
N SER A 172 13.32 -5.39 -12.19
CA SER A 172 13.93 -5.37 -13.52
C SER A 172 13.37 -4.22 -14.36
N GLY A 173 14.25 -3.48 -15.03
CA GLY A 173 13.88 -2.33 -15.87
C GLY A 173 14.06 -0.97 -15.19
N VAL A 174 14.38 -0.92 -13.88
CA VAL A 174 14.90 0.29 -13.27
C VAL A 174 16.37 0.45 -13.67
N THR A 175 16.70 1.60 -14.25
CA THR A 175 18.06 1.87 -14.71
C THR A 175 19.06 1.89 -13.56
N LYS A 176 20.28 1.41 -13.82
CA LYS A 176 21.39 1.54 -12.86
C LYS A 176 22.04 2.92 -12.90
N ASN A 177 21.88 3.66 -14.00
CA ASN A 177 22.52 4.94 -14.23
C ASN A 177 21.52 6.09 -14.19
N GLY A 178 21.96 7.25 -13.67
CA GLY A 178 21.14 8.45 -13.54
C GLY A 178 20.21 8.45 -12.33
N ALA A 179 19.43 9.52 -12.20
CA ALA A 179 18.46 9.67 -11.14
C ALA A 179 17.25 8.76 -11.35
N LYS A 180 16.64 8.31 -10.27
CA LYS A 180 15.36 7.60 -10.20
C LYS A 180 14.40 8.51 -9.46
N LEU A 181 13.36 8.97 -10.15
CA LEU A 181 12.39 9.89 -9.57
C LEU A 181 11.04 9.21 -9.44
N LEU A 182 10.63 8.96 -8.19
CA LEU A 182 9.30 8.47 -7.86
C LEU A 182 8.32 9.64 -7.95
N VAL A 183 7.37 9.57 -8.88
CA VAL A 183 6.40 10.63 -9.13
C VAL A 183 5.01 10.24 -8.65
N ALA A 184 4.48 11.02 -7.71
CA ALA A 184 3.15 10.85 -7.14
C ALA A 184 2.19 11.96 -7.60
N HIS A 185 0.88 11.73 -7.44
CA HIS A 185 -0.11 12.79 -7.67
C HIS A 185 0.11 13.95 -6.68
N GLY A 186 0.41 13.61 -5.43
CA GLY A 186 0.44 14.59 -4.35
C GLY A 186 -0.96 14.96 -3.86
N THR A 187 -1.01 15.88 -2.92
CA THR A 187 -2.26 16.37 -2.33
C THR A 187 -2.01 17.66 -1.56
N TYR A 188 -3.05 18.48 -1.42
CA TYR A 188 -3.04 19.63 -0.52
C TYR A 188 -3.09 19.27 0.97
N HIS A 189 -3.38 18.01 1.30
CA HIS A 189 -3.45 17.52 2.67
C HIS A 189 -2.07 17.46 3.32
N ALA A 190 -1.99 17.68 4.64
CA ALA A 190 -0.72 17.67 5.39
C ALA A 190 0.09 16.36 5.24
N SER A 191 -0.59 15.24 4.98
CA SER A 191 0.06 13.95 4.72
C SER A 191 0.92 13.90 3.45
N ASN A 192 0.87 14.94 2.60
CA ASN A 192 1.77 15.09 1.46
C ASN A 192 3.26 15.05 1.89
N SER A 193 3.54 15.44 3.14
CA SER A 193 4.86 15.31 3.76
C SER A 193 5.44 13.90 3.76
N ALA A 194 4.61 12.87 3.60
CA ALA A 194 5.04 11.48 3.47
C ALA A 194 5.98 11.26 2.27
N TYR A 195 5.74 11.98 1.17
CA TYR A 195 6.61 11.90 -0.01
C TYR A 195 7.97 12.56 0.24
N ALA A 196 8.00 13.71 0.92
CA ALA A 196 9.25 14.36 1.33
C ALA A 196 10.04 13.49 2.31
N LYS A 197 9.34 12.85 3.29
CA LYS A 197 9.95 11.89 4.21
C LYS A 197 10.59 10.72 3.46
N LEU A 198 9.88 10.13 2.49
CA LEU A 198 10.42 9.04 1.67
C LEU A 198 11.68 9.48 0.92
N GLY A 199 11.66 10.67 0.31
CA GLY A 199 12.82 11.26 -0.36
C GLY A 199 14.01 11.46 0.57
N TYR A 200 13.77 12.01 1.77
CA TYR A 200 14.81 12.17 2.79
C TYR A 200 15.38 10.82 3.25
N MET A 201 14.53 9.80 3.43
CA MET A 201 14.98 8.46 3.82
C MET A 201 15.86 7.82 2.73
N PHE A 202 15.56 7.99 1.45
CA PHE A 202 16.44 7.54 0.37
C PHE A 202 17.84 8.13 0.53
N GLN A 203 17.95 9.44 0.75
CA GLN A 203 19.24 10.13 0.86
C GLN A 203 20.04 9.65 2.08
N THR A 204 19.38 9.52 3.23
CA THR A 204 20.02 9.13 4.50
C THR A 204 20.37 7.63 4.58
N LYS A 205 19.67 6.78 3.84
CA LYS A 205 19.94 5.34 3.77
C LYS A 205 20.88 4.95 2.60
N GLY A 206 21.55 5.93 1.98
CA GLY A 206 22.58 5.69 0.96
C GLY A 206 22.07 5.50 -0.47
N MET A 207 20.77 5.67 -0.71
CA MET A 207 20.16 5.60 -2.05
C MET A 207 20.12 7.00 -2.69
N LYS A 208 21.28 7.63 -2.84
CA LYS A 208 21.44 9.06 -3.18
C LYS A 208 20.94 9.46 -4.57
N ASP A 209 20.71 8.51 -5.45
CA ASP A 209 20.18 8.72 -6.80
C ASP A 209 18.66 8.51 -6.88
N TYR A 210 17.96 8.26 -5.73
CA TYR A 210 16.52 8.17 -5.63
C TYR A 210 15.91 9.46 -5.09
N TYR A 211 14.88 9.95 -5.77
CA TYR A 211 14.16 11.18 -5.47
C TYR A 211 12.66 10.91 -5.44
N THR A 212 11.93 11.79 -4.79
CA THR A 212 10.46 11.79 -4.80
C THR A 212 9.98 13.14 -5.29
N GLY A 213 8.87 13.15 -6.03
CA GLY A 213 8.24 14.36 -6.48
C GLY A 213 6.72 14.21 -6.55
N THR A 214 6.01 15.32 -6.38
CA THR A 214 4.56 15.38 -6.42
C THR A 214 4.09 16.41 -7.43
N ARG A 215 2.98 16.10 -8.12
CA ARG A 215 2.36 17.07 -9.03
C ARG A 215 1.66 18.19 -8.24
N GLU A 216 1.07 17.84 -7.10
CA GLU A 216 0.44 18.77 -6.17
C GLU A 216 1.19 18.73 -4.83
N GLY A 217 1.62 19.90 -4.36
CA GLY A 217 2.36 20.04 -3.10
C GLY A 217 3.88 19.89 -3.28
N PHE A 218 4.56 19.52 -2.21
CA PHE A 218 6.02 19.42 -2.14
C PHE A 218 6.48 17.96 -1.96
N PRO A 219 7.59 17.50 -2.58
CA PRO A 219 8.54 18.24 -3.43
C PRO A 219 7.96 18.53 -4.84
N ALA A 220 8.07 19.78 -5.29
CA ALA A 220 7.65 20.18 -6.62
C ALA A 220 8.72 19.92 -7.69
N ILE A 221 8.37 20.07 -8.97
CA ILE A 221 9.24 19.73 -10.08
C ILE A 221 10.50 20.61 -10.14
N GLU A 222 10.37 21.87 -9.73
CA GLU A 222 11.48 22.82 -9.67
C GLU A 222 12.49 22.40 -8.60
N ASP A 223 12.00 22.05 -7.40
CA ASP A 223 12.84 21.64 -6.27
C ASP A 223 13.62 20.36 -6.60
N VAL A 224 12.94 19.37 -7.16
CA VAL A 224 13.54 18.08 -7.47
C VAL A 224 14.52 18.20 -8.66
N GLY A 225 14.16 19.00 -9.67
CA GLY A 225 15.05 19.28 -10.80
C GLY A 225 16.35 19.94 -10.35
N GLU A 226 16.27 20.91 -9.43
CA GLU A 226 17.45 21.55 -8.87
C GLU A 226 18.31 20.58 -8.03
N GLN A 227 17.70 19.77 -7.17
CA GLN A 227 18.42 18.75 -6.39
C GLN A 227 19.17 17.76 -7.30
N MET A 228 18.52 17.25 -8.36
CA MET A 228 19.15 16.33 -9.30
C MET A 228 20.30 17.00 -10.09
N ARG A 229 20.16 18.27 -10.45
CA ARG A 229 21.19 19.04 -11.14
C ARG A 229 22.42 19.27 -10.26
N GLN A 230 22.21 19.64 -8.99
CA GLN A 230 23.28 19.80 -7.99
C GLN A 230 24.02 18.49 -7.74
N ALA A 231 23.33 17.35 -7.81
CA ALA A 231 23.94 16.02 -7.73
C ALA A 231 24.62 15.57 -9.02
N GLY A 232 24.63 16.41 -10.08
CA GLY A 232 25.30 16.13 -11.35
C GLY A 232 24.54 15.20 -12.30
N HIS A 233 23.27 14.91 -12.03
CA HIS A 233 22.46 14.07 -12.90
C HIS A 233 22.06 14.82 -14.18
N LYS A 234 22.17 14.15 -15.33
CA LYS A 234 21.68 14.61 -16.64
C LYS A 234 20.55 13.72 -17.17
N ARG A 235 20.46 12.50 -16.66
CA ARG A 235 19.44 11.51 -17.03
C ARG A 235 18.58 11.17 -15.81
N VAL A 236 17.28 11.05 -16.02
CA VAL A 236 16.31 10.66 -14.99
C VAL A 236 15.35 9.61 -15.52
N GLN A 237 15.09 8.58 -14.74
CA GLN A 237 14.02 7.65 -14.98
C GLN A 237 12.85 7.97 -14.06
N LEU A 238 11.69 8.27 -14.63
CA LEU A 238 10.46 8.46 -13.90
C LEU A 238 9.87 7.10 -13.50
N ILE A 239 9.49 6.97 -12.25
CA ILE A 239 8.86 5.79 -11.68
C ILE A 239 7.51 6.23 -11.10
N PRO A 240 6.37 5.85 -11.70
CA PRO A 240 5.06 6.21 -11.16
C PRO A 240 4.88 5.65 -9.74
N PHE A 241 4.66 6.53 -8.78
CA PHE A 241 4.43 6.15 -7.38
C PHE A 241 2.93 6.17 -7.08
N MET A 242 2.22 5.31 -7.80
CA MET A 242 0.76 5.13 -7.74
C MET A 242 0.44 3.64 -7.79
N PHE A 243 -0.60 3.21 -7.05
CA PHE A 243 -0.98 1.79 -7.02
C PHE A 243 -1.48 1.29 -8.37
N VAL A 244 -2.23 2.13 -9.10
CA VAL A 244 -2.75 1.86 -10.44
C VAL A 244 -2.49 3.07 -11.35
N LEU A 245 -2.17 2.82 -12.62
CA LEU A 245 -1.98 3.88 -13.62
C LEU A 245 -3.23 4.06 -14.46
N ILE A 246 -3.49 5.30 -14.82
CA ILE A 246 -4.41 5.67 -15.88
C ILE A 246 -3.58 5.76 -17.16
N ARG A 247 -3.69 4.75 -18.04
CA ARG A 247 -2.99 4.76 -19.34
C ARG A 247 -3.81 5.50 -20.39
N GLY A 248 -3.14 6.15 -21.33
CA GLY A 248 -3.75 6.69 -22.56
C GLY A 248 -4.49 8.02 -22.43
N THR A 249 -4.27 8.76 -21.35
CA THR A 249 -4.76 10.15 -21.23
C THR A 249 -3.58 11.12 -21.27
N GLU A 250 -3.68 12.12 -22.16
CA GLU A 250 -2.85 13.31 -22.08
C GLU A 250 -3.03 13.97 -20.69
N ASN A 251 -1.96 14.52 -20.11
CA ASN A 251 -1.92 15.08 -18.75
C ASN A 251 -1.89 14.09 -17.58
N THR A 252 -1.31 12.92 -17.77
CA THR A 252 -0.96 12.05 -16.65
C THR A 252 0.10 12.71 -15.76
N VAL A 253 0.28 12.19 -14.53
CA VAL A 253 1.36 12.65 -13.64
C VAL A 253 2.72 12.48 -14.32
N THR A 254 2.92 11.36 -15.04
CA THR A 254 4.16 11.07 -15.77
C THR A 254 4.39 12.04 -16.93
N ASP A 255 3.35 12.39 -17.69
CA ASP A 255 3.48 13.35 -18.79
C ASP A 255 3.86 14.75 -18.30
N PHE A 256 3.23 15.19 -17.21
CA PHE A 256 3.59 16.45 -16.55
C PHE A 256 5.07 16.49 -16.19
N TRP A 257 5.56 15.46 -15.50
CA TRP A 257 6.94 15.37 -15.06
C TRP A 257 7.92 15.21 -16.23
N GLN A 258 7.58 14.38 -17.22
CA GLN A 258 8.42 14.19 -18.40
C GLN A 258 8.63 15.49 -19.17
N LYS A 259 7.55 16.22 -19.44
CA LYS A 259 7.59 17.50 -20.16
C LYS A 259 8.40 18.53 -19.39
N GLY A 260 8.11 18.71 -18.10
CA GLY A 260 8.77 19.74 -17.28
C GLY A 260 10.26 19.47 -17.08
N LEU A 261 10.67 18.21 -16.87
CA LEU A 261 12.09 17.88 -16.72
C LEU A 261 12.87 17.98 -18.04
N ARG A 262 12.26 17.63 -19.19
CA ARG A 262 12.87 17.87 -20.50
C ARG A 262 13.09 19.35 -20.77
N GLN A 263 12.16 20.22 -20.38
CA GLN A 263 12.32 21.68 -20.44
C GLN A 263 13.46 22.18 -19.56
N GLN A 264 13.77 21.47 -18.48
CA GLN A 264 14.91 21.74 -17.60
C GLN A 264 16.23 21.12 -18.10
N GLY A 265 16.24 20.46 -19.27
CA GLY A 265 17.42 19.90 -19.91
C GLY A 265 17.78 18.48 -19.51
N PHE A 266 16.90 17.75 -18.83
CA PHE A 266 17.12 16.35 -18.50
C PHE A 266 16.76 15.41 -19.67
N ASP A 267 17.56 14.34 -19.84
CA ASP A 267 17.18 13.17 -20.63
C ASP A 267 16.26 12.29 -19.78
N VAL A 268 14.99 12.15 -20.21
CA VAL A 268 13.94 11.53 -19.40
C VAL A 268 13.45 10.24 -20.01
N ASP A 269 13.64 9.15 -19.29
CA ASP A 269 13.05 7.83 -19.53
C ASP A 269 11.91 7.54 -18.55
N ILE A 270 11.03 6.60 -18.88
CA ILE A 270 9.87 6.26 -18.03
C ILE A 270 9.81 4.74 -17.81
N TYR A 271 9.76 4.35 -16.54
CA TYR A 271 9.44 2.99 -16.12
C TYR A 271 7.92 2.88 -15.85
N LEU A 272 7.15 2.50 -16.89
CA LEU A 272 5.67 2.51 -16.85
C LEU A 272 5.08 1.27 -16.16
N LYS A 273 5.47 0.99 -14.93
CA LYS A 273 4.81 -0.04 -14.10
C LYS A 273 4.28 0.59 -12.82
N PRO A 274 2.99 0.44 -12.52
CA PRO A 274 2.41 0.91 -11.26
C PRO A 274 2.89 0.06 -10.08
N LEU A 275 2.82 0.61 -8.88
CA LEU A 275 3.20 -0.09 -7.65
C LEU A 275 2.42 -1.39 -7.47
N GLY A 276 1.16 -1.44 -7.89
CA GLY A 276 0.33 -2.63 -7.77
C GLY A 276 0.77 -3.82 -8.65
N GLU A 277 1.66 -3.63 -9.63
CA GLU A 277 2.30 -4.73 -10.36
C GLU A 277 3.49 -5.34 -9.60
N ASN A 278 4.03 -4.62 -8.60
CA ASN A 278 5.17 -5.11 -7.81
C ASN A 278 4.71 -6.12 -6.75
N PRO A 279 5.20 -7.38 -6.78
CA PRO A 279 4.80 -8.40 -5.82
C PRO A 279 5.14 -8.04 -4.37
N ALA A 280 6.26 -7.35 -4.12
CA ALA A 280 6.65 -6.94 -2.78
C ALA A 280 5.68 -5.88 -2.22
N ILE A 281 5.23 -4.94 -3.05
CA ILE A 281 4.20 -3.95 -2.65
C ILE A 281 2.87 -4.64 -2.32
N ARG A 282 2.45 -5.62 -3.14
CA ARG A 282 1.23 -6.39 -2.83
C ARG A 282 1.34 -7.14 -1.49
N SER A 283 2.53 -7.68 -1.19
CA SER A 283 2.78 -8.36 0.08
C SER A 283 2.66 -7.43 1.28
N LEU A 284 3.09 -6.16 1.16
CA LEU A 284 2.93 -5.18 2.24
C LEU A 284 1.45 -4.94 2.60
N PHE A 285 0.57 -4.82 1.62
CA PHE A 285 -0.87 -4.70 1.91
C PHE A 285 -1.46 -5.97 2.55
N ILE A 286 -0.96 -7.16 2.18
CA ILE A 286 -1.35 -8.41 2.84
C ILE A 286 -0.87 -8.41 4.30
N ASP A 287 0.32 -7.89 4.57
CA ASP A 287 0.84 -7.77 5.93
C ASP A 287 0.04 -6.72 6.75
N HIS A 288 -0.42 -5.64 6.12
CA HIS A 288 -1.34 -4.70 6.77
C HIS A 288 -2.69 -5.35 7.14
N ILE A 289 -3.22 -6.27 6.32
CA ILE A 289 -4.41 -7.05 6.69
C ILE A 289 -4.09 -7.94 7.90
N ARG A 290 -2.96 -8.67 7.89
CA ARG A 290 -2.53 -9.50 9.03
C ARG A 290 -2.36 -8.67 10.30
N PHE A 291 -1.78 -7.46 10.16
CA PHE A 291 -1.66 -6.52 11.26
C PHE A 291 -3.04 -6.11 11.80
N ALA A 292 -3.97 -5.70 10.92
CA ALA A 292 -5.33 -5.33 11.31
C ALA A 292 -6.11 -6.50 11.93
N MET A 293 -5.80 -7.76 11.58
CA MET A 293 -6.37 -8.93 12.25
C MET A 293 -5.94 -9.02 13.72
N LYS A 294 -4.68 -8.68 14.02
CA LYS A 294 -4.08 -8.87 15.35
C LYS A 294 -4.11 -7.63 16.24
N TYR A 295 -4.26 -6.46 15.64
CA TYR A 295 -4.21 -5.19 16.36
C TYR A 295 -5.38 -4.31 15.98
N LYS A 296 -5.94 -3.64 16.99
CA LYS A 296 -7.03 -2.69 16.83
C LYS A 296 -6.54 -1.29 17.11
N ARG A 297 -6.94 -0.33 16.29
CA ARG A 297 -6.59 1.07 16.50
C ARG A 297 -7.36 1.62 17.70
N ALA A 298 -6.63 2.18 18.66
CA ALA A 298 -7.21 2.86 19.81
C ALA A 298 -7.88 4.17 19.39
N THR A 299 -8.97 4.53 20.02
CA THR A 299 -9.55 5.86 19.85
C THR A 299 -8.62 6.92 20.45
N ILE A 300 -8.79 8.18 20.04
CA ILE A 300 -8.02 9.30 20.60
C ILE A 300 -8.23 9.42 22.13
N PHE A 301 -9.44 9.09 22.61
CA PHE A 301 -9.77 9.10 24.03
C PHE A 301 -9.08 7.97 24.80
N ASP A 302 -9.02 6.77 24.25
CA ASP A 302 -8.30 5.65 24.88
C ASP A 302 -6.81 5.95 24.93
N ARG A 303 -6.25 6.55 23.89
CA ARG A 303 -4.84 6.98 23.84
C ARG A 303 -4.53 8.03 24.91
N LYS A 304 -5.41 9.02 25.11
CA LYS A 304 -5.22 10.03 26.14
C LYS A 304 -5.19 9.45 27.55
N LYS A 305 -5.96 8.40 27.84
CA LYS A 305 -5.93 7.68 29.11
C LYS A 305 -4.56 7.05 29.42
N LEU A 306 -3.81 6.65 28.39
CA LEU A 306 -2.47 6.07 28.55
C LEU A 306 -1.40 7.08 29.01
N TYR A 307 -1.68 8.39 28.95
CA TYR A 307 -0.76 9.45 29.36
C TYR A 307 -1.06 10.05 30.76
N THR A 308 -2.05 9.51 31.46
CA THR A 308 -2.44 9.98 32.79
C THR A 308 -1.85 9.15 33.93
N HIS A 309 -0.87 8.30 33.62
CA HIS A 309 -0.12 7.48 34.61
C HIS A 309 1.39 7.63 34.44
#